data_2d87a6d774a3d90e083468e0ca9f93f4
#
_entry.id   2d87a6d774a3d90e083468e0ca9f93f4
#
_cell.length_a   1.000
_cell.length_b   1.000
_cell.length_c   1.000
_cell.angle_alpha   90.00
_cell.angle_beta   90.00
_cell.angle_gamma   90.00
#
_symmetry.space_group_name_H-M   'P 1'
#
loop_
_entity.id
_entity.type
_entity.pdbx_description
1 polymer ?
#
loop_
_entity_poly.entity_id
_entity_poly.type
_entity_poly.pdbx_seq_one_letter_code
_entity_poly.pdbx_strand_id
1 'polypeptide(L)'
;MDNYKCKSVGIVGAGIQGVCTGFQLIKKGVPVTLFDRYDPLSSEFKPASYGNAGHFSPYAVLQFNRPDVLVDVPKMLLSSYGPLALKWNYMPKMFNWFFHYFKNCNKKSMMHTAKYMHQILSLSNNAYDEIFQEIDING
;
A
#
# COMPACT_ATOMS: atom_id res chain seq x y z
N MET A 1 31.82 12.94 -1.53
CA MET A 1 30.65 12.05 -1.43
C MET A 1 31.18 10.64 -1.30
N ASP A 2 31.17 10.13 -0.08
CA ASP A 2 31.69 8.79 0.19
C ASP A 2 30.83 7.77 -0.53
N ASN A 3 31.46 7.00 -1.41
CA ASN A 3 30.86 5.87 -2.11
C ASN A 3 30.59 4.73 -1.08
N TYR A 4 29.51 4.84 -0.32
CA TYR A 4 29.01 3.72 0.46
C TYR A 4 28.49 2.65 -0.51
N LYS A 5 29.41 1.80 -0.96
CA LYS A 5 29.04 0.63 -1.75
C LYS A 5 28.38 -0.37 -0.79
N CYS A 6 27.07 -0.41 -0.79
CA CYS A 6 26.31 -1.36 -0.01
C CYS A 6 26.76 -2.78 -0.40
N LYS A 7 27.32 -3.57 0.55
CA LYS A 7 27.85 -4.91 0.28
C LYS A 7 26.73 -5.95 0.16
N SER A 8 25.70 -5.81 0.97
CA SER A 8 24.53 -6.69 0.99
C SER A 8 23.39 -6.01 1.74
N VAL A 9 22.15 -6.46 1.47
CA VAL A 9 20.94 -5.96 2.13
C VAL A 9 20.18 -7.11 2.78
N GLY A 10 19.86 -6.94 4.06
CA GLY A 10 18.92 -7.81 4.77
C GLY A 10 17.51 -7.20 4.73
N ILE A 11 16.51 -7.97 4.31
CA ILE A 11 15.11 -7.56 4.28
C ILE A 11 14.35 -8.40 5.30
N VAL A 12 13.65 -7.75 6.22
CA VAL A 12 12.80 -8.42 7.21
C VAL A 12 11.36 -8.45 6.68
N GLY A 13 10.86 -9.66 6.47
CA GLY A 13 9.55 -9.95 5.89
C GLY A 13 9.64 -10.39 4.43
N ALA A 14 9.26 -11.64 4.17
CA ALA A 14 9.20 -12.24 2.83
C ALA A 14 7.80 -12.13 2.19
N GLY A 15 6.97 -11.18 2.65
CA GLY A 15 5.73 -10.82 1.96
C GLY A 15 6.01 -10.11 0.63
N ILE A 16 4.94 -9.78 -0.12
CA ILE A 16 5.06 -9.21 -1.47
C ILE A 16 6.00 -7.99 -1.55
N GLN A 17 5.98 -7.11 -0.57
CA GLN A 17 6.87 -5.93 -0.55
C GLN A 17 8.34 -6.31 -0.38
N GLY A 18 8.64 -7.27 0.52
CA GLY A 18 10.00 -7.74 0.74
C GLY A 18 10.55 -8.45 -0.49
N VAL A 19 9.75 -9.31 -1.10
CA VAL A 19 10.13 -10.06 -2.31
C VAL A 19 10.36 -9.11 -3.49
N CYS A 20 9.42 -8.19 -3.78
CA CYS A 20 9.58 -7.23 -4.87
C CYS A 20 10.78 -6.31 -4.66
N THR A 21 11.03 -5.86 -3.44
CA THR A 21 12.20 -5.04 -3.12
C THR A 21 13.49 -5.84 -3.31
N GLY A 22 13.52 -7.07 -2.83
CA GLY A 22 14.66 -7.98 -2.99
C GLY A 22 14.96 -8.25 -4.45
N PHE A 23 13.95 -8.53 -5.25
CA PHE A 23 14.06 -8.74 -6.69
C PHE A 23 14.74 -7.53 -7.38
N GLN A 24 14.25 -6.32 -7.14
CA GLN A 24 14.81 -5.10 -7.74
C GLN A 24 16.26 -4.82 -7.30
N LEU A 25 16.61 -5.17 -6.06
CA LEU A 25 17.99 -5.04 -5.57
C LEU A 25 18.92 -6.06 -6.22
N ILE A 26 18.49 -7.31 -6.38
CA ILE A 26 19.26 -8.36 -7.04
C ILE A 26 19.51 -8.00 -8.51
N LYS A 27 18.51 -7.47 -9.22
CA LYS A 27 18.69 -6.96 -10.61
C LYS A 27 19.75 -5.85 -10.70
N LYS A 28 19.96 -5.09 -9.63
CA LYS A 28 21.01 -4.06 -9.52
C LYS A 28 22.34 -4.62 -9.04
N GLY A 29 22.48 -5.93 -8.91
CA GLY A 29 23.71 -6.59 -8.48
C GLY A 29 23.97 -6.48 -6.97
N VAL A 30 22.97 -6.17 -6.15
CA VAL A 30 23.09 -6.11 -4.70
C VAL A 30 22.65 -7.45 -4.10
N PRO A 31 23.52 -8.17 -3.38
CA PRO A 31 23.14 -9.40 -2.69
C PRO A 31 22.08 -9.12 -1.63
N VAL A 32 21.04 -9.97 -1.59
CA VAL A 32 19.91 -9.81 -0.66
C VAL A 32 19.71 -11.08 0.14
N THR A 33 19.44 -10.92 1.43
CA THR A 33 18.98 -11.98 2.34
C THR A 33 17.60 -11.62 2.88
N LEU A 34 16.61 -12.48 2.67
CA LEU A 34 15.27 -12.32 3.23
C LEU A 34 15.21 -13.05 4.58
N PHE A 35 14.66 -12.38 5.58
CA PHE A 35 14.41 -12.92 6.91
C PHE A 35 12.91 -12.95 7.16
N ASP A 36 12.36 -14.11 7.46
CA ASP A 36 10.95 -14.24 7.85
C ASP A 36 10.83 -15.24 9.02
N ARG A 37 9.67 -15.24 9.66
CA ARG A 37 9.37 -16.16 10.76
C ARG A 37 9.21 -17.59 10.29
N TYR A 38 8.67 -17.77 9.08
CA TYR A 38 8.37 -19.06 8.49
C TYR A 38 9.08 -19.21 7.15
N ASP A 39 9.37 -20.45 6.78
CA ASP A 39 9.88 -20.76 5.44
C ASP A 39 8.80 -20.40 4.39
N PRO A 40 9.12 -19.58 3.38
CA PRO A 40 8.19 -19.22 2.33
C PRO A 40 7.59 -20.39 1.55
N LEU A 41 8.24 -21.56 1.55
CA LEU A 41 7.75 -22.79 0.93
C LEU A 41 6.86 -23.64 1.85
N SER A 42 6.73 -23.27 3.11
CA SER A 42 5.89 -24.00 4.05
C SER A 42 4.41 -23.60 3.96
N SER A 43 3.51 -24.50 4.30
CA SER A 43 2.07 -24.22 4.41
C SER A 43 1.70 -23.23 5.54
N GLU A 44 2.63 -22.99 6.46
CA GLU A 44 2.48 -22.03 7.56
C GLU A 44 2.79 -20.60 7.14
N PHE A 45 3.43 -20.41 5.98
CA PHE A 45 3.76 -19.10 5.47
C PHE A 45 2.51 -18.38 4.98
N LYS A 46 1.99 -17.48 5.80
CA LYS A 46 0.82 -16.64 5.50
C LYS A 46 1.17 -15.17 5.77
N PRO A 47 1.94 -14.52 4.88
CA PRO A 47 2.22 -13.09 4.99
C PRO A 47 0.92 -12.28 4.87
N ALA A 48 0.93 -11.02 5.30
CA ALA A 48 -0.23 -10.15 5.20
C ALA A 48 -0.77 -9.98 3.76
N SER A 49 0.08 -10.24 2.76
CA SER A 49 -0.29 -10.26 1.33
C SER A 49 -0.96 -11.56 0.88
N TYR A 50 -0.95 -12.62 1.71
CA TYR A 50 -1.62 -13.87 1.42
C TYR A 50 -3.15 -13.66 1.43
N GLY A 51 -3.83 -14.14 0.40
CA GLY A 51 -5.28 -13.95 0.27
C GLY A 51 -5.69 -12.52 -0.12
N ASN A 52 -4.75 -11.69 -0.56
CA ASN A 52 -5.05 -10.40 -1.17
C ASN A 52 -5.92 -10.61 -2.42
N ALA A 53 -6.80 -9.63 -2.69
CA ALA A 53 -7.68 -9.65 -3.86
C ALA A 53 -6.95 -9.57 -5.22
N GLY A 54 -5.62 -9.41 -5.23
CA GLY A 54 -4.82 -9.32 -6.46
C GLY A 54 -5.15 -8.10 -7.33
N HIS A 55 -5.68 -7.05 -6.71
CA HIS A 55 -6.12 -5.86 -7.44
C HIS A 55 -4.98 -4.86 -7.58
N PHE A 56 -4.52 -4.67 -8.81
CA PHE A 56 -3.54 -3.64 -9.16
C PHE A 56 -4.28 -2.40 -9.69
N SER A 57 -4.21 -1.30 -8.97
CA SER A 57 -4.96 -0.09 -9.28
C SER A 57 -4.03 1.13 -9.36
N PRO A 58 -3.34 1.35 -10.48
CA PRO A 58 -2.43 2.49 -10.65
C PRO A 58 -3.18 3.84 -10.66
N TYR A 59 -4.49 3.80 -10.89
CA TYR A 59 -5.35 4.98 -10.91
C TYR A 59 -5.97 5.32 -9.56
N ALA A 60 -5.72 4.54 -8.50
CA ALA A 60 -6.23 4.79 -7.16
C ALA A 60 -5.50 5.96 -6.46
N VAL A 61 -5.36 7.07 -7.18
CA VAL A 61 -4.70 8.29 -6.70
C VAL A 61 -5.63 9.20 -5.90
N LEU A 62 -6.95 9.04 -6.07
CA LEU A 62 -7.95 9.83 -5.35
C LEU A 62 -8.23 9.19 -3.99
N GLN A 63 -7.89 9.92 -2.95
CA GLN A 63 -8.02 9.46 -1.58
C GLN A 63 -9.38 9.82 -0.98
N PHE A 64 -9.69 9.22 0.19
CA PHE A 64 -10.93 9.46 0.92
C PHE A 64 -11.07 10.90 1.47
N ASN A 65 -10.04 11.76 1.40
CA ASN A 65 -10.11 13.15 1.82
C ASN A 65 -10.67 14.10 0.74
N ARG A 66 -11.47 13.59 -0.18
CA ARG A 66 -12.17 14.41 -1.17
C ARG A 66 -13.29 15.21 -0.49
N PRO A 67 -13.56 16.46 -0.95
CA PRO A 67 -14.63 17.28 -0.37
C PRO A 67 -16.04 16.66 -0.50
N ASP A 68 -16.30 15.92 -1.56
CA ASP A 68 -17.56 15.21 -1.82
C ASP A 68 -17.83 14.11 -0.79
N VAL A 69 -16.81 13.48 -0.23
CA VAL A 69 -16.96 12.48 0.84
C VAL A 69 -17.68 13.05 2.06
N LEU A 70 -17.47 14.33 2.37
CA LEU A 70 -18.17 14.99 3.49
C LEU A 70 -19.70 15.02 3.32
N VAL A 71 -20.18 15.05 2.09
CA VAL A 71 -21.61 14.99 1.77
C VAL A 71 -22.13 13.55 1.77
N ASP A 72 -21.29 12.59 1.38
CA ASP A 72 -21.69 11.19 1.26
C ASP A 72 -21.61 10.43 2.60
N VAL A 73 -20.70 10.81 3.50
CA VAL A 73 -20.54 10.17 4.83
C VAL A 73 -21.85 10.10 5.63
N PRO A 74 -22.65 11.17 5.77
CA PRO A 74 -23.94 11.07 6.47
C PRO A 74 -24.89 10.07 5.83
N LYS A 75 -24.95 10.00 4.49
CA LYS A 75 -25.79 9.03 3.78
C LYS A 75 -25.33 7.60 4.01
N MET A 76 -24.00 7.38 3.98
CA MET A 76 -23.40 6.06 4.24
C MET A 76 -23.66 5.58 5.65
N LEU A 77 -23.64 6.47 6.65
CA LEU A 77 -23.91 6.16 8.05
C LEU A 77 -25.38 5.84 8.34
N LEU A 78 -26.31 6.48 7.60
CA LEU A 78 -27.76 6.25 7.74
C LEU A 78 -28.22 5.00 6.99
N SER A 79 -27.41 4.45 6.12
CA SER A 79 -27.73 3.24 5.36
C SER A 79 -27.37 1.99 6.13
N SER A 80 -28.32 1.10 6.36
CA SER A 80 -28.09 -0.21 6.99
C SER A 80 -27.15 -1.14 6.19
N TYR A 81 -26.99 -0.88 4.91
CA TYR A 81 -26.08 -1.58 4.00
C TYR A 81 -24.88 -0.74 3.57
N GLY A 82 -24.68 0.40 4.24
CA GLY A 82 -23.59 1.31 3.92
C GLY A 82 -22.21 0.69 4.20
N PRO A 83 -21.19 1.08 3.42
CA PRO A 83 -19.82 0.58 3.62
C PRO A 83 -19.15 1.13 4.87
N LEU A 84 -19.79 2.08 5.58
CA LEU A 84 -19.24 2.76 6.74
C LEU A 84 -20.08 2.45 7.99
N ALA A 85 -19.46 1.81 8.96
CA ALA A 85 -20.05 1.56 10.28
C ALA A 85 -19.23 2.25 11.36
N LEU A 86 -19.87 3.07 12.21
CA LEU A 86 -19.22 3.74 13.33
C LEU A 86 -19.61 3.08 14.65
N LYS A 87 -18.60 2.76 15.46
CA LYS A 87 -18.78 2.42 16.87
C LYS A 87 -18.84 3.70 17.69
N TRP A 88 -20.04 4.13 18.10
CA TRP A 88 -20.28 5.39 18.78
C TRP A 88 -19.43 5.57 20.06
N ASN A 89 -19.15 4.48 20.78
CA ASN A 89 -18.30 4.49 21.98
C ASN A 89 -16.84 4.89 21.70
N TYR A 90 -16.39 4.82 20.45
CA TYR A 90 -15.03 5.22 20.04
C TYR A 90 -14.94 6.67 19.56
N MET A 91 -16.07 7.30 19.26
CA MET A 91 -16.10 8.67 18.73
C MET A 91 -15.30 9.68 19.57
N PRO A 92 -15.42 9.70 20.90
CA PRO A 92 -14.63 10.63 21.72
C PRO A 92 -13.10 10.43 21.58
N LYS A 93 -12.67 9.16 21.42
CA LYS A 93 -11.24 8.82 21.24
C LYS A 93 -10.71 9.22 19.87
N MET A 94 -11.59 9.30 18.87
CA MET A 94 -11.24 9.63 17.49
C MET A 94 -11.41 11.13 17.17
N PHE A 95 -11.83 11.94 18.13
CA PHE A 95 -12.13 13.35 17.88
C PHE A 95 -10.97 14.11 17.25
N ASN A 96 -9.75 13.93 17.77
CA ASN A 96 -8.56 14.57 17.23
C ASN A 96 -8.26 14.13 15.80
N TRP A 97 -8.44 12.85 15.50
CA TRP A 97 -8.28 12.31 14.14
C TRP A 97 -9.32 12.91 13.18
N PHE A 98 -10.59 12.97 13.57
CA PHE A 98 -11.65 13.58 12.77
C PHE A 98 -11.39 15.06 12.50
N PHE A 99 -10.93 15.80 13.50
CA PHE A 99 -10.57 17.20 13.32
C PHE A 99 -9.51 17.39 12.23
N HIS A 100 -8.43 16.64 12.29
CA HIS A 100 -7.38 16.67 11.27
C HIS A 100 -7.88 16.16 9.90
N TYR A 101 -8.70 15.13 9.89
CA TYR A 101 -9.30 14.61 8.67
C TYR A 101 -10.15 15.67 7.97
N PHE A 102 -11.10 16.28 8.65
CA PHE A 102 -11.96 17.32 8.09
C PHE A 102 -11.17 18.56 7.62
N LYS A 103 -10.16 18.97 8.38
CA LYS A 103 -9.25 20.05 7.96
C LYS A 103 -8.57 19.76 6.63
N ASN A 104 -8.28 18.51 6.34
CA ASN A 104 -7.62 18.07 5.11
C ASN A 104 -8.59 17.64 3.99
N CYS A 105 -9.91 17.61 4.25
CA CYS A 105 -10.92 17.36 3.23
C CYS A 105 -11.17 18.61 2.37
N ASN A 106 -10.15 19.00 1.62
CA ASN A 106 -10.23 20.13 0.70
C ASN A 106 -9.49 19.84 -0.60
N LYS A 107 -9.87 20.52 -1.67
CA LYS A 107 -9.33 20.31 -3.01
C LYS A 107 -7.80 20.47 -3.07
N LYS A 108 -7.23 21.41 -2.33
CA LYS A 108 -5.79 21.66 -2.31
C LYS A 108 -5.03 20.46 -1.74
N SER A 109 -5.42 19.98 -0.56
CA SER A 109 -4.79 18.81 0.09
C SER A 109 -4.99 17.54 -0.74
N MET A 110 -6.19 17.34 -1.29
CA MET A 110 -6.49 16.21 -2.18
C MET A 110 -5.55 16.20 -3.41
N MET A 111 -5.47 17.31 -4.13
CA MET A 111 -4.63 17.42 -5.33
C MET A 111 -3.14 17.29 -5.02
N HIS A 112 -2.69 17.84 -3.89
CA HIS A 112 -1.31 17.67 -3.43
C HIS A 112 -0.98 16.18 -3.24
N THR A 113 -1.81 15.47 -2.49
CA THR A 113 -1.58 14.04 -2.25
C THR A 113 -1.71 13.20 -3.53
N ALA A 114 -2.72 13.48 -4.36
CA ALA A 114 -2.91 12.78 -5.64
C ALA A 114 -1.70 12.93 -6.57
N LYS A 115 -1.06 14.10 -6.61
CA LYS A 115 0.14 14.34 -7.41
C LYS A 115 1.28 13.40 -7.01
N TYR A 116 1.57 13.26 -5.71
CA TYR A 116 2.66 12.41 -5.25
C TYR A 116 2.31 10.92 -5.33
N MET A 117 1.07 10.57 -5.04
CA MET A 117 0.59 9.19 -5.23
C MET A 117 0.67 8.76 -6.69
N HIS A 118 0.31 9.65 -7.62
CA HIS A 118 0.44 9.35 -9.05
C HIS A 118 1.89 9.08 -9.45
N GLN A 119 2.85 9.86 -8.96
CA GLN A 119 4.27 9.64 -9.25
C GLN A 119 4.76 8.26 -8.79
N ILE A 120 4.30 7.78 -7.62
CA ILE A 120 4.68 6.47 -7.10
C ILE A 120 3.95 5.36 -7.86
N LEU A 121 2.63 5.49 -8.04
CA LEU A 121 1.80 4.45 -8.66
C LEU A 121 2.08 4.29 -10.16
N SER A 122 2.46 5.36 -10.86
CA SER A 122 2.83 5.26 -12.28
C SER A 122 4.08 4.41 -12.51
N LEU A 123 4.97 4.30 -11.53
CA LEU A 123 6.15 3.44 -11.60
C LEU A 123 5.82 1.97 -11.29
N SER A 124 4.73 1.72 -10.57
CA SER A 124 4.42 0.37 -10.09
C SER A 124 4.04 -0.59 -11.23
N ASN A 125 3.33 -0.13 -12.24
CA ASN A 125 2.94 -0.97 -13.37
C ASN A 125 4.15 -1.53 -14.10
N ASN A 126 5.08 -0.67 -14.49
CA ASN A 126 6.29 -1.10 -15.19
C ASN A 126 7.11 -2.09 -14.34
N ALA A 127 7.18 -1.83 -13.01
CA ALA A 127 7.88 -2.72 -12.09
C ALA A 127 7.22 -4.10 -11.97
N TYR A 128 5.89 -4.16 -12.00
CA TYR A 128 5.17 -5.44 -12.02
C TYR A 128 5.28 -6.16 -13.36
N ASP A 129 5.21 -5.45 -14.48
CA ASP A 129 5.40 -6.03 -15.81
C ASP A 129 6.77 -6.71 -15.93
N GLU A 130 7.83 -6.08 -15.41
CA GLU A 130 9.16 -6.69 -15.34
C GLU A 130 9.17 -7.99 -14.52
N ILE A 131 8.49 -8.01 -13.36
CA ILE A 131 8.41 -9.20 -12.52
C ILE A 131 7.65 -10.31 -13.26
N PHE A 132 6.50 -9.99 -13.88
CA PHE A 132 5.66 -10.97 -14.57
C PHE A 132 6.32 -11.54 -15.83
N GLN A 133 7.21 -10.79 -16.47
CA GLN A 133 7.99 -11.31 -17.61
C GLN A 133 9.05 -12.33 -17.19
N GLU A 134 9.56 -12.25 -15.97
CA GLU A 134 10.59 -13.16 -15.46
C GLU A 134 10.00 -14.37 -14.71
N ILE A 135 8.74 -14.30 -14.29
CA ILE A 135 8.04 -15.42 -13.66
C ILE A 135 7.24 -16.14 -14.73
N ASP A 136 7.52 -17.42 -14.95
CA ASP A 136 6.64 -18.28 -15.76
C ASP A 136 5.34 -18.55 -14.99
N ILE A 137 4.30 -17.77 -15.32
CA ILE A 137 2.99 -17.87 -14.67
C ILE A 137 2.20 -19.08 -15.19
N ASN A 138 2.72 -19.81 -16.19
CA ASN A 138 2.06 -20.93 -16.85
C ASN A 138 2.52 -22.31 -16.31
N GLY A 139 3.20 -22.34 -15.18
CA GLY A 139 3.62 -23.58 -14.52
C GLY A 139 2.51 -24.27 -13.73
#